data_16eabafb399bcad9a4afb6f387da59d3
#
_entry.id   16eabafb399bcad9a4afb6f387da59d3
#
_cell.length_a   1.000
_cell.length_b   1.000
_cell.length_c   1.000
_cell.angle_alpha   90.00
_cell.angle_beta   90.00
_cell.angle_gamma   90.00
#
_symmetry.space_group_name_H-M   'P 1'
#
loop_
_entity.id
_entity.type
_entity.pdbx_description
1 polymer ?
#
loop_
_entity_poly.entity_id
_entity_poly.type
_entity_poly.pdbx_seq_one_letter_code
_entity_poly.pdbx_strand_id
1 'polypeptide(L)'
;MRRTPVSQRSVLQSGLADLADVPATSRWVRSGDVRLHALDYGGDLPPLVVLPGITSPAITMDFVARELTGLVRPVVLDVRGRGLSDEGQGYGLEEYADDTEALITGLGLEQPLLLGHSMGARIAAVVAVRGKVPLRGSVLADPPMSGPGRGPYPTGQDAFLRQLSEALRGTDADEVARSWPSWPRREQELRARWLSSCAEQAIVATHHGFEHEDFFGWWPRVPGPAHLLYGADSPVVTAAGAQEAAESNPSAPLHRIPGAGHMIFWDAPEAALAALRTALTTMLSRPRSGA
;
A
#
# COMPACT_ATOMS: atom_id res chain seq x y z
N MET A 1 -33.52 15.76 10.38
CA MET A 1 -32.06 15.89 10.21
C MET A 1 -31.36 15.59 11.52
N ARG A 2 -30.64 14.46 11.61
CA ARG A 2 -29.82 14.17 12.80
C ARG A 2 -28.57 15.03 12.73
N ARG A 3 -28.32 15.84 13.75
CA ARG A 3 -27.09 16.66 13.82
C ARG A 3 -25.90 15.73 14.04
N THR A 4 -24.92 15.74 13.15
CA THR A 4 -23.66 15.04 13.33
C THR A 4 -22.98 15.54 14.61
N PRO A 5 -22.53 14.64 15.50
CA PRO A 5 -21.81 15.04 16.72
C PRO A 5 -20.60 15.94 16.41
N VAL A 6 -20.31 16.88 17.31
CA VAL A 6 -19.21 17.83 17.12
C VAL A 6 -17.85 17.16 16.91
N SER A 7 -17.62 16.00 17.55
CA SER A 7 -16.41 15.20 17.38
C SER A 7 -16.24 14.66 15.96
N GLN A 8 -17.31 14.20 15.32
CA GLN A 8 -17.25 13.71 13.93
C GLN A 8 -17.01 14.84 12.92
N ARG A 9 -17.50 16.07 13.22
CA ARG A 9 -17.20 17.22 12.36
C ARG A 9 -15.75 17.65 12.47
N SER A 10 -15.16 17.65 13.65
CA SER A 10 -13.77 18.05 13.82
C SER A 10 -12.79 17.05 13.17
N VAL A 11 -13.08 15.75 13.22
CA VAL A 11 -12.30 14.71 12.51
C VAL A 11 -12.38 14.90 11.00
N LEU A 12 -13.58 15.13 10.45
CA LEU A 12 -13.77 15.35 9.01
C LEU A 12 -13.07 16.63 8.53
N GLN A 13 -13.16 17.72 9.32
CA GLN A 13 -12.48 18.97 9.00
C GLN A 13 -10.96 18.85 9.03
N SER A 14 -10.41 18.12 10.01
CA SER A 14 -8.98 17.84 10.09
C SER A 14 -8.52 16.99 8.89
N GLY A 15 -9.29 15.98 8.50
CA GLY A 15 -9.00 15.18 7.31
C GLY A 15 -9.00 16.00 6.02
N LEU A 16 -9.95 16.91 5.84
CA LEU A 16 -9.99 17.81 4.68
C LEU A 16 -8.80 18.80 4.67
N ALA A 17 -8.36 19.28 5.83
CA ALA A 17 -7.17 20.11 5.94
C ALA A 17 -5.91 19.32 5.55
N ASP A 18 -5.76 18.09 6.03
CA ASP A 18 -4.65 17.22 5.64
C ASP A 18 -4.57 17.05 4.11
N LEU A 19 -5.70 16.82 3.44
CA LEU A 19 -5.75 16.69 1.98
C LEU A 19 -5.41 18.01 1.25
N ALA A 20 -5.77 19.15 1.82
CA ALA A 20 -5.43 20.45 1.25
C ALA A 20 -3.91 20.73 1.28
N ASP A 21 -3.19 20.15 2.25
CA ASP A 21 -1.74 20.26 2.39
C ASP A 21 -0.95 19.26 1.53
N VAL A 22 -1.65 18.30 0.88
CA VAL A 22 -1.03 17.33 -0.03
C VAL A 22 -0.90 17.94 -1.43
N PRO A 23 0.30 17.96 -2.05
CA PRO A 23 0.49 18.50 -3.40
C PRO A 23 0.03 17.50 -4.47
N ALA A 24 -1.18 16.99 -4.32
CA ALA A 24 -1.80 16.04 -5.23
C ALA A 24 -3.23 16.43 -5.55
N THR A 25 -3.72 15.96 -6.69
CA THR A 25 -5.11 16.11 -7.10
C THR A 25 -5.88 14.86 -6.73
N SER A 26 -7.02 15.02 -6.03
CA SER A 26 -7.97 13.93 -5.84
C SER A 26 -8.54 13.47 -7.17
N ARG A 27 -8.40 12.19 -7.49
CA ARG A 27 -8.97 11.54 -8.66
C ARG A 27 -9.96 10.48 -8.25
N TRP A 28 -10.96 10.28 -9.08
CA TRP A 28 -12.03 9.32 -8.83
C TRP A 28 -12.25 8.45 -10.06
N VAL A 29 -12.30 7.14 -9.84
CA VAL A 29 -12.64 6.15 -10.87
C VAL A 29 -13.71 5.19 -10.34
N ARG A 30 -14.34 4.43 -11.23
CA ARG A 30 -15.27 3.36 -10.86
C ARG A 30 -14.66 2.00 -11.16
N SER A 31 -14.84 1.08 -10.20
CA SER A 31 -14.58 -0.35 -10.35
C SER A 31 -15.88 -1.08 -10.03
N GLY A 32 -16.64 -1.46 -11.05
CA GLY A 32 -18.00 -1.93 -10.87
C GLY A 32 -18.88 -0.88 -10.18
N ASP A 33 -19.43 -1.23 -9.02
CA ASP A 33 -20.27 -0.36 -8.17
C ASP A 33 -19.45 0.47 -7.16
N VAL A 34 -18.17 0.16 -6.96
CA VAL A 34 -17.29 0.88 -6.03
C VAL A 34 -16.69 2.11 -6.70
N ARG A 35 -16.79 3.26 -6.03
CA ARG A 35 -16.08 4.47 -6.41
C ARG A 35 -14.76 4.55 -5.64
N LEU A 36 -13.67 4.58 -6.39
CA LEU A 36 -12.32 4.62 -5.86
C LEU A 36 -11.75 6.04 -5.90
N HIS A 37 -11.06 6.42 -4.84
CA HIS A 37 -10.30 7.66 -4.73
C HIS A 37 -8.81 7.38 -4.86
N ALA A 38 -8.08 8.31 -5.47
CA ALA A 38 -6.62 8.28 -5.51
C ALA A 38 -6.04 9.70 -5.41
N LEU A 39 -4.84 9.81 -4.86
CA LEU A 39 -4.04 11.03 -4.83
C LEU A 39 -3.05 11.00 -6.01
N ASP A 40 -3.24 11.87 -6.99
CA ASP A 40 -2.44 12.00 -8.20
C ASP A 40 -1.50 13.21 -8.08
N TYR A 41 -0.20 12.96 -7.98
CA TYR A 41 0.83 14.00 -7.81
C TYR A 41 1.17 14.74 -9.11
N GLY A 42 0.56 14.34 -10.23
CA GLY A 42 0.70 15.03 -11.50
C GLY A 42 2.08 14.87 -12.15
N GLY A 43 2.29 15.64 -13.22
CA GLY A 43 3.52 15.63 -14.02
C GLY A 43 3.47 14.66 -15.21
N ASP A 44 4.46 14.80 -16.11
CA ASP A 44 4.56 14.05 -17.38
C ASP A 44 5.51 12.85 -17.31
N LEU A 45 6.03 12.56 -16.11
CA LEU A 45 6.90 11.39 -15.88
C LEU A 45 6.10 10.08 -15.92
N PRO A 46 6.77 8.93 -16.13
CA PRO A 46 6.11 7.63 -16.12
C PRO A 46 5.28 7.41 -14.85
N PRO A 47 4.02 6.93 -14.95
CA PRO A 47 3.17 6.76 -13.78
C PRO A 47 3.65 5.62 -12.88
N LEU A 48 3.50 5.83 -11.57
CA LEU A 48 3.71 4.83 -10.53
C LEU A 48 2.42 4.72 -9.70
N VAL A 49 1.72 3.60 -9.81
CA VAL A 49 0.59 3.31 -8.93
C VAL A 49 1.12 2.77 -7.61
N VAL A 50 0.72 3.40 -6.51
CA VAL A 50 1.12 3.02 -5.15
C VAL A 50 -0.07 2.41 -4.43
N LEU A 51 0.13 1.20 -3.92
CA LEU A 51 -0.86 0.39 -3.22
C LEU A 51 -0.46 0.24 -1.75
N PRO A 52 -1.16 0.91 -0.82
CA PRO A 52 -0.83 0.90 0.60
C PRO A 52 -1.15 -0.42 1.32
N GLY A 53 -0.81 -0.49 2.61
CA GLY A 53 -1.10 -1.61 3.50
C GLY A 53 -2.54 -1.66 4.02
N ILE A 54 -2.84 -2.70 4.80
CA ILE A 54 -4.18 -3.08 5.27
C ILE A 54 -4.96 -1.95 5.98
N THR A 55 -4.28 -1.09 6.73
CA THR A 55 -4.88 0.03 7.49
C THR A 55 -4.31 1.38 7.09
N SER A 56 -3.91 1.52 5.83
CA SER A 56 -3.18 2.69 5.33
C SER A 56 -3.95 3.35 4.18
N PRO A 57 -4.75 4.40 4.45
CA PRO A 57 -5.28 5.27 3.40
C PRO A 57 -4.17 5.93 2.57
N ALA A 58 -4.47 6.37 1.36
CA ALA A 58 -3.51 6.92 0.39
C ALA A 58 -2.62 8.03 0.99
N ILE A 59 -3.19 8.90 1.81
CA ILE A 59 -2.46 10.00 2.43
C ILE A 59 -1.29 9.55 3.32
N THR A 60 -1.35 8.35 3.88
CA THR A 60 -0.27 7.80 4.71
C THR A 60 0.99 7.48 3.91
N MET A 61 0.90 7.42 2.59
CA MET A 61 2.03 7.26 1.68
C MET A 61 2.49 8.58 1.03
N ASP A 62 1.92 9.73 1.46
CA ASP A 62 2.24 11.05 0.91
C ASP A 62 3.74 11.35 0.93
N PHE A 63 4.42 11.08 2.05
CA PHE A 63 5.86 11.33 2.18
C PHE A 63 6.69 10.49 1.21
N VAL A 64 6.30 9.23 0.94
CA VAL A 64 6.96 8.38 -0.07
C VAL A 64 6.70 8.93 -1.47
N ALA A 65 5.45 9.30 -1.77
CA ALA A 65 5.07 9.81 -3.07
C ALA A 65 5.81 11.12 -3.40
N ARG A 66 5.88 12.06 -2.47
CA ARG A 66 6.61 13.35 -2.64
C ARG A 66 8.08 13.14 -3.01
N GLU A 67 8.74 12.19 -2.35
CA GLU A 67 10.14 11.86 -2.60
C GLU A 67 10.38 11.25 -4.00
N LEU A 68 9.35 10.82 -4.69
CA LEU A 68 9.44 10.18 -5.99
C LEU A 68 9.01 11.08 -7.16
N THR A 69 8.44 12.27 -6.91
CA THR A 69 7.90 13.16 -7.96
C THR A 69 8.93 13.65 -8.98
N GLY A 70 10.22 13.63 -8.65
CA GLY A 70 11.32 13.92 -9.60
C GLY A 70 11.72 12.74 -10.48
N LEU A 71 11.18 11.54 -10.26
CA LEU A 71 11.53 10.31 -10.97
C LEU A 71 10.32 9.70 -11.72
N VAL A 72 9.14 9.75 -11.09
CA VAL A 72 7.89 9.19 -11.59
C VAL A 72 6.72 10.13 -11.28
N ARG A 73 5.53 9.85 -11.83
CA ARG A 73 4.26 10.44 -11.44
C ARG A 73 3.55 9.50 -10.46
N PRO A 74 3.62 9.71 -9.15
CA PRO A 74 2.91 8.85 -8.20
C PRO A 74 1.39 9.05 -8.28
N VAL A 75 0.67 7.94 -8.22
CA VAL A 75 -0.79 7.86 -8.06
C VAL A 75 -1.08 6.89 -6.94
N VAL A 76 -1.45 7.40 -5.78
CA VAL A 76 -1.64 6.58 -4.57
C VAL A 76 -3.11 6.26 -4.40
N LEU A 77 -3.46 4.97 -4.43
CA LEU A 77 -4.83 4.49 -4.31
C LEU A 77 -5.30 4.44 -2.85
N ASP A 78 -6.46 5.01 -2.56
CA ASP A 78 -7.26 4.55 -1.43
C ASP A 78 -7.90 3.22 -1.82
N VAL A 79 -7.36 2.10 -1.34
CA VAL A 79 -7.93 0.78 -1.62
C VAL A 79 -9.35 0.72 -1.05
N ARG A 80 -10.30 0.04 -1.76
CA ARG A 80 -11.72 -0.05 -1.31
C ARG A 80 -11.84 -0.29 0.19
N GLY A 81 -12.76 0.42 0.84
CA GLY A 81 -12.97 0.38 2.28
C GLY A 81 -11.87 1.09 3.09
N ARG A 82 -11.06 1.98 2.48
CA ARG A 82 -10.07 2.83 3.13
C ARG A 82 -10.14 4.25 2.58
N GLY A 83 -9.78 5.20 3.42
CA GLY A 83 -9.71 6.60 3.03
C GLY A 83 -11.02 7.15 2.52
N LEU A 84 -11.02 7.65 1.29
CA LEU A 84 -12.21 8.20 0.64
C LEU A 84 -12.85 7.24 -0.36
N SER A 85 -12.27 6.06 -0.61
CA SER A 85 -12.89 5.04 -1.46
C SER A 85 -14.10 4.42 -0.77
N ASP A 86 -15.11 4.07 -1.59
CA ASP A 86 -16.30 3.40 -1.09
C ASP A 86 -15.95 2.01 -0.52
N GLU A 87 -16.82 1.51 0.35
CA GLU A 87 -16.84 0.10 0.72
C GLU A 87 -17.36 -0.76 -0.43
N GLY A 88 -16.97 -2.05 -0.46
CA GLY A 88 -17.42 -3.02 -1.46
C GLY A 88 -18.04 -4.26 -0.83
N GLN A 89 -18.57 -5.15 -1.65
CA GLN A 89 -19.13 -6.43 -1.20
C GLN A 89 -18.03 -7.49 -0.93
N GLY A 90 -16.86 -7.36 -1.59
CA GLY A 90 -15.72 -8.26 -1.45
C GLY A 90 -14.42 -7.50 -1.17
N TYR A 91 -13.51 -8.16 -0.44
CA TYR A 91 -12.23 -7.60 -0.01
C TYR A 91 -11.08 -8.63 -0.17
N GLY A 92 -11.18 -9.50 -1.16
CA GLY A 92 -10.13 -10.45 -1.54
C GLY A 92 -9.12 -9.84 -2.51
N LEU A 93 -8.05 -10.56 -2.79
CA LEU A 93 -7.00 -10.10 -3.71
C LEU A 93 -7.52 -9.88 -5.14
N GLU A 94 -8.52 -10.64 -5.58
CA GLU A 94 -9.10 -10.50 -6.91
C GLU A 94 -9.86 -9.17 -7.04
N GLU A 95 -10.70 -8.80 -6.05
CA GLU A 95 -11.40 -7.53 -6.03
C GLU A 95 -10.45 -6.33 -5.94
N TYR A 96 -9.39 -6.44 -5.15
CA TYR A 96 -8.35 -5.40 -5.06
C TYR A 96 -7.56 -5.26 -6.37
N ALA A 97 -7.32 -6.37 -7.06
CA ALA A 97 -6.67 -6.34 -8.38
C ALA A 97 -7.58 -5.70 -9.43
N ASP A 98 -8.88 -6.04 -9.46
CA ASP A 98 -9.85 -5.39 -10.34
C ASP A 98 -9.91 -3.88 -10.13
N ASP A 99 -9.86 -3.41 -8.87
CA ASP A 99 -9.81 -1.99 -8.52
C ASP A 99 -8.55 -1.32 -9.07
N THR A 100 -7.41 -1.97 -8.90
CA THR A 100 -6.13 -1.43 -9.37
C THR A 100 -6.12 -1.33 -10.90
N GLU A 101 -6.61 -2.34 -11.59
CA GLU A 101 -6.75 -2.37 -13.04
C GLU A 101 -7.74 -1.30 -13.54
N ALA A 102 -8.86 -1.11 -12.81
CA ALA A 102 -9.84 -0.06 -13.08
C ALA A 102 -9.24 1.35 -12.88
N LEU A 103 -8.43 1.56 -11.85
CA LEU A 103 -7.69 2.82 -11.65
C LEU A 103 -6.76 3.11 -12.82
N ILE A 104 -5.93 2.13 -13.21
CA ILE A 104 -4.97 2.26 -14.31
C ILE A 104 -5.70 2.64 -15.61
N THR A 105 -6.76 1.92 -15.94
CA THR A 105 -7.55 2.13 -17.16
C THR A 105 -8.33 3.45 -17.09
N GLY A 106 -9.00 3.71 -15.97
CA GLY A 106 -9.87 4.89 -15.79
C GLY A 106 -9.12 6.22 -15.78
N LEU A 107 -7.85 6.21 -15.38
CA LEU A 107 -6.98 7.39 -15.46
C LEU A 107 -6.10 7.42 -16.71
N GLY A 108 -6.17 6.44 -17.60
CA GLY A 108 -5.36 6.35 -18.81
C GLY A 108 -3.85 6.26 -18.50
N LEU A 109 -3.46 5.53 -17.45
CA LEU A 109 -2.05 5.38 -17.07
C LEU A 109 -1.37 4.38 -18.00
N GLU A 110 -0.55 4.87 -18.90
CA GLU A 110 0.15 4.03 -19.89
C GLU A 110 1.35 3.30 -19.26
N GLN A 111 1.32 1.97 -19.27
CA GLN A 111 2.38 1.10 -18.76
C GLN A 111 2.93 1.57 -17.39
N PRO A 112 2.09 1.72 -16.36
CA PRO A 112 2.56 2.20 -15.08
C PRO A 112 3.52 1.19 -14.42
N LEU A 113 4.38 1.71 -13.55
CA LEU A 113 5.04 0.91 -12.52
C LEU A 113 4.05 0.67 -11.38
N LEU A 114 4.19 -0.44 -10.66
CA LEU A 114 3.48 -0.69 -9.41
C LEU A 114 4.45 -0.65 -8.23
N LEU A 115 4.04 -0.01 -7.16
CA LEU A 115 4.63 -0.13 -5.83
C LEU A 115 3.54 -0.61 -4.87
N GLY A 116 3.70 -1.79 -4.30
CA GLY A 116 2.82 -2.25 -3.23
C GLY A 116 3.57 -2.40 -1.92
N HIS A 117 2.99 -1.94 -0.81
CA HIS A 117 3.50 -2.19 0.54
C HIS A 117 2.56 -3.12 1.30
N SER A 118 3.11 -4.16 1.96
CA SER A 118 2.32 -5.08 2.77
C SER A 118 1.18 -5.73 1.95
N MET A 119 -0.08 -5.53 2.33
CA MET A 119 -1.26 -5.91 1.53
C MET A 119 -1.11 -5.48 0.08
N GLY A 120 -0.72 -4.23 -0.15
CA GLY A 120 -0.53 -3.67 -1.50
C GLY A 120 0.50 -4.43 -2.33
N ALA A 121 1.51 -5.05 -1.70
CA ALA A 121 2.49 -5.88 -2.39
C ALA A 121 1.86 -7.19 -2.91
N ARG A 122 0.95 -7.80 -2.14
CA ARG A 122 0.17 -8.96 -2.61
C ARG A 122 -0.74 -8.59 -3.78
N ILE A 123 -1.41 -7.43 -3.69
CA ILE A 123 -2.25 -6.89 -4.77
C ILE A 123 -1.40 -6.68 -6.03
N ALA A 124 -0.24 -6.02 -5.91
CA ALA A 124 0.67 -5.78 -7.03
C ALA A 124 1.12 -7.08 -7.71
N ALA A 125 1.39 -8.14 -6.92
CA ALA A 125 1.74 -9.45 -7.46
C ALA A 125 0.60 -10.03 -8.31
N VAL A 126 -0.64 -9.99 -7.80
CA VAL A 126 -1.83 -10.49 -8.52
C VAL A 126 -2.04 -9.71 -9.83
N VAL A 127 -2.05 -8.38 -9.78
CA VAL A 127 -2.20 -7.52 -10.98
C VAL A 127 -1.12 -7.84 -12.02
N ALA A 128 0.14 -7.97 -11.60
CA ALA A 128 1.24 -8.29 -12.50
C ALA A 128 1.09 -9.67 -13.16
N VAL A 129 0.66 -10.68 -12.40
CA VAL A 129 0.45 -12.05 -12.92
C VAL A 129 -0.78 -12.14 -13.84
N ARG A 130 -1.85 -11.41 -13.51
CA ARG A 130 -3.07 -11.38 -14.36
C ARG A 130 -2.80 -10.79 -15.74
N GLY A 131 -1.90 -9.82 -15.84
CA GLY A 131 -1.51 -9.22 -17.12
C GLY A 131 -2.64 -8.54 -17.90
N LYS A 132 -3.77 -8.17 -17.25
CA LYS A 132 -4.90 -7.51 -17.91
C LYS A 132 -4.58 -6.08 -18.33
N VAL A 133 -3.62 -5.45 -17.66
CA VAL A 133 -3.09 -4.13 -18.00
C VAL A 133 -1.58 -4.22 -18.23
N PRO A 134 -1.03 -3.56 -19.24
CA PRO A 134 0.41 -3.58 -19.49
C PRO A 134 1.13 -2.80 -18.38
N LEU A 135 2.13 -3.43 -17.75
CA LEU A 135 2.95 -2.82 -16.71
C LEU A 135 4.39 -2.66 -17.19
N ARG A 136 5.05 -1.62 -16.70
CA ARG A 136 6.50 -1.42 -16.92
C ARG A 136 7.35 -2.22 -15.93
N GLY A 137 6.78 -2.56 -14.78
CA GLY A 137 7.41 -3.37 -13.75
C GLY A 137 6.75 -3.17 -12.39
N SER A 138 7.22 -3.89 -11.38
CA SER A 138 6.64 -3.87 -10.02
C SER A 138 7.69 -3.91 -8.91
N VAL A 139 7.41 -3.20 -7.82
CA VAL A 139 8.16 -3.26 -6.56
C VAL A 139 7.21 -3.75 -5.47
N LEU A 140 7.55 -4.87 -4.87
CA LEU A 140 6.81 -5.47 -3.77
C LEU A 140 7.57 -5.18 -2.47
N ALA A 141 7.00 -4.37 -1.59
CA ALA A 141 7.61 -3.93 -0.35
C ALA A 141 6.99 -4.68 0.83
N ASP A 142 7.78 -5.54 1.44
CA ASP A 142 7.50 -6.32 2.64
C ASP A 142 6.14 -7.07 2.60
N PRO A 143 5.91 -7.93 1.57
CA PRO A 143 4.65 -8.64 1.40
C PRO A 143 4.39 -9.63 2.54
N PRO A 144 3.16 -9.75 3.07
CA PRO A 144 2.80 -10.87 3.95
C PRO A 144 3.07 -12.21 3.28
N MET A 145 3.92 -13.03 3.93
CA MET A 145 4.29 -14.37 3.46
C MET A 145 3.59 -15.49 4.26
N SER A 146 2.66 -15.13 5.14
CA SER A 146 1.73 -16.07 5.78
C SER A 146 0.78 -16.68 4.75
N GLY A 147 0.10 -17.76 5.10
CA GLY A 147 -0.84 -18.44 4.22
C GLY A 147 -0.98 -19.92 4.57
N PRO A 148 -1.70 -20.71 3.76
CA PRO A 148 -1.92 -22.13 4.00
C PRO A 148 -0.61 -22.91 4.16
N GLY A 149 -0.49 -23.64 5.28
CA GLY A 149 0.71 -24.42 5.61
C GLY A 149 1.90 -23.59 6.12
N ARG A 150 1.72 -22.28 6.34
CA ARG A 150 2.72 -21.34 6.87
C ARG A 150 2.32 -20.84 8.25
N GLY A 151 3.23 -20.20 8.96
CA GLY A 151 2.91 -19.55 10.22
C GLY A 151 1.85 -18.45 10.05
N PRO A 152 1.13 -18.08 11.13
CA PRO A 152 0.13 -17.02 11.08
C PRO A 152 0.80 -15.67 10.78
N TYR A 153 -0.01 -14.71 10.32
CA TYR A 153 0.44 -13.32 10.21
C TYR A 153 0.82 -12.79 11.60
N PRO A 154 2.00 -12.12 11.76
CA PRO A 154 2.55 -11.80 13.09
C PRO A 154 1.66 -10.92 13.96
N THR A 155 0.85 -10.05 13.36
CA THR A 155 -0.09 -9.18 14.07
C THR A 155 -1.49 -9.78 14.00
N GLY A 156 -2.02 -10.22 15.13
CA GLY A 156 -3.37 -10.80 15.19
C GLY A 156 -4.46 -9.78 14.84
N GLN A 157 -5.58 -10.26 14.29
CA GLN A 157 -6.73 -9.46 13.90
C GLN A 157 -7.22 -8.53 15.02
N ASP A 158 -7.28 -9.04 16.25
CA ASP A 158 -7.72 -8.26 17.41
C ASP A 158 -6.88 -7.00 17.68
N ALA A 159 -5.60 -7.01 17.32
CA ALA A 159 -4.75 -5.84 17.45
C ALA A 159 -5.15 -4.73 16.45
N PHE A 160 -5.47 -5.10 15.22
CA PHE A 160 -5.99 -4.16 14.21
C PHE A 160 -7.35 -3.59 14.64
N LEU A 161 -8.26 -4.43 15.12
CA LEU A 161 -9.60 -4.00 15.55
C LEU A 161 -9.55 -3.11 16.80
N ARG A 162 -8.65 -3.39 17.74
CA ARG A 162 -8.42 -2.47 18.88
C ARG A 162 -7.95 -1.10 18.41
N GLN A 163 -6.94 -1.03 17.54
CA GLN A 163 -6.45 0.24 16.99
C GLN A 163 -7.54 0.99 16.21
N LEU A 164 -8.35 0.28 15.41
CA LEU A 164 -9.50 0.89 14.73
C LEU A 164 -10.51 1.45 15.72
N SER A 165 -10.87 0.68 16.76
CA SER A 165 -11.79 1.11 17.82
C SER A 165 -11.26 2.35 18.56
N GLU A 166 -9.97 2.41 18.84
CA GLU A 166 -9.30 3.59 19.43
C GLU A 166 -9.41 4.81 18.51
N ALA A 167 -9.10 4.64 17.22
CA ALA A 167 -9.23 5.70 16.23
C ALA A 167 -10.66 6.21 16.09
N LEU A 168 -11.65 5.33 16.10
CA LEU A 168 -13.07 5.70 16.05
C LEU A 168 -13.55 6.47 17.30
N ARG A 169 -12.91 6.27 18.45
CA ARG A 169 -13.16 7.06 19.68
C ARG A 169 -12.42 8.40 19.69
N GLY A 170 -11.48 8.63 18.79
CA GLY A 170 -10.69 9.85 18.69
C GLY A 170 -9.32 9.73 19.32
N THR A 171 -8.48 8.82 18.84
CA THR A 171 -7.06 8.72 19.22
C THR A 171 -6.28 9.95 18.77
N ASP A 172 -5.11 10.16 19.35
CA ASP A 172 -4.17 11.22 18.99
C ASP A 172 -2.77 10.66 18.67
N ALA A 173 -1.88 11.54 18.26
CA ALA A 173 -0.53 11.14 17.90
C ALA A 173 0.31 10.66 19.09
N ASP A 174 0.00 11.07 20.32
CA ASP A 174 0.70 10.59 21.54
C ASP A 174 0.31 9.14 21.84
N GLU A 175 -0.92 8.78 21.58
CA GLU A 175 -1.39 7.40 21.68
C GLU A 175 -0.78 6.52 20.59
N VAL A 176 -0.75 6.99 19.35
CA VAL A 176 -0.08 6.30 18.24
C VAL A 176 1.42 6.11 18.51
N ALA A 177 2.09 7.10 19.09
CA ALA A 177 3.51 7.03 19.44
C ALA A 177 3.86 5.90 20.42
N ARG A 178 2.90 5.40 21.21
CA ARG A 178 3.15 4.24 22.11
C ARG A 178 3.43 2.96 21.32
N SER A 179 2.78 2.79 20.18
CA SER A 179 2.98 1.64 19.30
C SER A 179 4.06 1.89 18.24
N TRP A 180 4.25 3.16 17.85
CA TRP A 180 5.15 3.59 16.78
C TRP A 180 6.04 4.75 17.22
N PRO A 181 6.91 4.57 18.24
CA PRO A 181 7.67 5.67 18.84
C PRO A 181 8.71 6.29 17.92
N SER A 182 9.20 5.53 16.94
CA SER A 182 10.22 5.98 15.97
C SER A 182 9.64 6.75 14.78
N TRP A 183 8.32 6.73 14.59
CA TRP A 183 7.72 7.40 13.44
C TRP A 183 7.77 8.92 13.59
N PRO A 184 7.95 9.67 12.48
CA PRO A 184 7.84 11.11 12.49
C PRO A 184 6.48 11.56 13.03
N ARG A 185 6.46 12.69 13.76
CA ARG A 185 5.23 13.21 14.40
C ARG A 185 4.08 13.38 13.41
N ARG A 186 4.35 13.91 12.21
CA ARG A 186 3.34 14.05 11.16
C ARG A 186 2.68 12.72 10.80
N GLU A 187 3.45 11.65 10.69
CA GLU A 187 2.92 10.31 10.33
C GLU A 187 2.09 9.71 11.48
N GLN A 188 2.47 9.98 12.72
CA GLN A 188 1.66 9.62 13.89
C GLN A 188 0.32 10.38 13.89
N GLU A 189 0.32 11.67 13.55
CA GLU A 189 -0.88 12.49 13.44
C GLU A 189 -1.79 12.02 12.31
N LEU A 190 -1.24 11.74 11.12
CA LEU A 190 -2.00 11.18 9.99
C LEU A 190 -2.61 9.82 10.36
N ARG A 191 -1.84 8.94 11.01
CA ARG A 191 -2.34 7.64 11.49
C ARG A 191 -3.51 7.82 12.43
N ALA A 192 -3.39 8.71 13.42
CA ALA A 192 -4.44 8.99 14.40
C ALA A 192 -5.76 9.44 13.76
N ARG A 193 -5.68 10.31 12.75
CA ARG A 193 -6.86 10.86 12.08
C ARG A 193 -7.47 9.95 11.02
N TRP A 194 -6.63 9.25 10.25
CA TRP A 194 -7.09 8.53 9.06
C TRP A 194 -7.35 7.03 9.25
N LEU A 195 -6.88 6.43 10.35
CA LEU A 195 -7.20 5.03 10.61
C LEU A 195 -8.70 4.80 10.76
N SER A 196 -9.44 5.77 11.31
CA SER A 196 -10.90 5.71 11.45
C SER A 196 -11.66 5.72 10.11
N SER A 197 -10.99 5.99 9.00
CA SER A 197 -11.57 5.88 7.65
C SER A 197 -11.47 4.47 7.06
N CYS A 198 -10.90 3.52 7.79
CA CYS A 198 -10.83 2.12 7.36
C CYS A 198 -12.09 1.37 7.83
N ALA A 199 -12.76 0.68 6.90
CA ALA A 199 -13.90 -0.16 7.22
C ALA A 199 -13.47 -1.41 7.98
N GLU A 200 -14.15 -1.76 9.06
CA GLU A 200 -13.85 -2.94 9.87
C GLU A 200 -13.89 -4.22 9.04
N GLN A 201 -14.93 -4.39 8.21
CA GLN A 201 -15.07 -5.57 7.34
C GLN A 201 -13.90 -5.73 6.37
N ALA A 202 -13.38 -4.60 5.85
CA ALA A 202 -12.22 -4.61 4.97
C ALA A 202 -10.95 -5.06 5.68
N ILE A 203 -10.77 -4.68 6.95
CA ILE A 203 -9.63 -5.13 7.78
C ILE A 203 -9.76 -6.63 8.08
N VAL A 204 -10.93 -7.07 8.54
CA VAL A 204 -11.20 -8.48 8.89
C VAL A 204 -10.96 -9.39 7.69
N ALA A 205 -11.57 -9.08 6.54
CA ALA A 205 -11.44 -9.91 5.35
C ALA A 205 -10.00 -9.94 4.81
N THR A 206 -9.30 -8.80 4.84
CA THR A 206 -7.89 -8.76 4.42
C THR A 206 -6.99 -9.56 5.35
N HIS A 207 -7.20 -9.45 6.67
CA HIS A 207 -6.43 -10.25 7.64
C HIS A 207 -6.68 -11.75 7.44
N HIS A 208 -7.94 -12.14 7.24
CA HIS A 208 -8.29 -13.52 6.89
C HIS A 208 -7.56 -13.97 5.60
N GLY A 209 -7.50 -13.10 4.58
CA GLY A 209 -6.75 -13.37 3.35
C GLY A 209 -5.25 -13.62 3.60
N PHE A 210 -4.62 -12.95 4.58
CA PHE A 210 -3.21 -13.21 4.92
C PHE A 210 -2.96 -14.63 5.42
N GLU A 211 -3.96 -15.30 5.95
CA GLU A 211 -3.87 -16.67 6.48
C GLU A 211 -4.33 -17.73 5.48
N HIS A 212 -5.18 -17.35 4.52
CA HIS A 212 -5.85 -18.29 3.62
C HIS A 212 -5.45 -18.16 2.13
N GLU A 213 -4.74 -17.08 1.78
CA GLU A 213 -4.22 -16.85 0.43
C GLU A 213 -2.70 -17.05 0.44
N ASP A 214 -2.15 -17.80 -0.52
CA ASP A 214 -0.72 -18.08 -0.60
C ASP A 214 0.00 -17.01 -1.48
N PHE A 215 0.87 -16.21 -0.88
CA PHE A 215 1.73 -15.29 -1.63
C PHE A 215 2.63 -16.02 -2.64
N PHE A 216 3.16 -17.18 -2.28
CA PHE A 216 4.01 -17.98 -3.16
C PHE A 216 3.24 -18.70 -4.27
N GLY A 217 1.91 -18.71 -4.22
CA GLY A 217 1.08 -19.04 -5.38
C GLY A 217 1.17 -17.99 -6.50
N TRP A 218 1.54 -16.76 -6.19
CA TRP A 218 1.65 -15.65 -7.14
C TRP A 218 3.10 -15.26 -7.45
N TRP A 219 3.94 -15.12 -6.42
CA TRP A 219 5.28 -14.58 -6.52
C TRP A 219 6.17 -15.24 -7.61
N PRO A 220 6.24 -16.57 -7.76
CA PRO A 220 7.07 -17.20 -8.79
C PRO A 220 6.64 -16.86 -10.21
N ARG A 221 5.40 -16.39 -10.39
CA ARG A 221 4.81 -16.05 -11.68
C ARG A 221 4.85 -14.55 -11.96
N VAL A 222 5.25 -13.72 -11.01
CA VAL A 222 5.37 -12.26 -11.22
C VAL A 222 6.38 -12.00 -12.33
N PRO A 223 5.96 -11.37 -13.45
CA PRO A 223 6.87 -11.15 -14.58
C PRO A 223 7.89 -10.06 -14.26
N GLY A 224 9.08 -10.19 -14.82
CA GLY A 224 10.08 -9.12 -14.74
C GLY A 224 9.77 -7.95 -15.69
N PRO A 225 10.27 -6.75 -15.36
CA PRO A 225 11.10 -6.45 -14.21
C PRO A 225 10.30 -6.34 -12.91
N ALA A 226 10.76 -7.05 -11.89
CA ALA A 226 10.17 -7.01 -10.56
C ALA A 226 11.27 -6.92 -9.50
N HIS A 227 11.01 -6.25 -8.39
CA HIS A 227 11.90 -6.17 -7.23
C HIS A 227 11.11 -6.45 -5.94
N LEU A 228 11.75 -7.08 -4.94
CA LEU A 228 11.20 -7.25 -3.61
C LEU A 228 12.08 -6.51 -2.61
N LEU A 229 11.48 -5.58 -1.85
CA LEU A 229 12.13 -4.88 -0.74
C LEU A 229 11.61 -5.49 0.56
N TYR A 230 12.47 -5.68 1.57
CA TYR A 230 12.01 -6.16 2.88
C TYR A 230 12.87 -5.63 4.03
N GLY A 231 12.25 -5.47 5.19
CA GLY A 231 12.94 -5.02 6.40
C GLY A 231 13.86 -6.11 6.95
N ALA A 232 15.07 -5.70 7.36
CA ALA A 232 16.05 -6.61 7.95
C ALA A 232 15.54 -7.30 9.22
N ASP A 233 14.66 -6.60 9.95
CA ASP A 233 14.07 -7.01 11.22
C ASP A 233 12.56 -7.23 11.10
N SER A 234 12.06 -7.41 9.86
CA SER A 234 10.63 -7.63 9.61
C SER A 234 10.18 -9.00 10.15
N PRO A 235 9.14 -9.04 10.97
CA PRO A 235 8.51 -10.30 11.37
C PRO A 235 7.63 -10.89 10.26
N VAL A 236 7.32 -10.11 9.21
CA VAL A 236 6.41 -10.47 8.11
C VAL A 236 7.18 -11.17 7.00
N VAL A 237 8.37 -10.66 6.64
CA VAL A 237 9.31 -11.29 5.72
C VAL A 237 10.50 -11.80 6.53
N THR A 238 10.41 -13.04 6.99
CA THR A 238 11.49 -13.69 7.74
C THR A 238 12.69 -14.01 6.84
N ALA A 239 13.85 -14.29 7.43
CA ALA A 239 15.03 -14.70 6.67
C ALA A 239 14.75 -15.95 5.79
N ALA A 240 13.99 -16.93 6.33
CA ALA A 240 13.58 -18.10 5.56
C ALA A 240 12.62 -17.75 4.42
N GLY A 241 11.65 -16.84 4.67
CA GLY A 241 10.75 -16.35 3.64
C GLY A 241 11.46 -15.56 2.53
N ALA A 242 12.45 -14.74 2.88
CA ALA A 242 13.28 -14.03 1.91
C ALA A 242 14.13 -14.99 1.06
N GLN A 243 14.70 -16.05 1.69
CA GLN A 243 15.42 -17.08 0.95
C GLN A 243 14.48 -17.81 -0.03
N GLU A 244 13.33 -18.26 0.42
CA GLU A 244 12.32 -18.91 -0.44
C GLU A 244 11.88 -17.98 -1.59
N ALA A 245 11.70 -16.70 -1.31
CA ALA A 245 11.34 -15.73 -2.35
C ALA A 245 12.45 -15.59 -3.41
N ALA A 246 13.72 -15.58 -3.00
CA ALA A 246 14.85 -15.52 -3.92
C ALA A 246 14.95 -16.79 -4.79
N GLU A 247 14.71 -17.95 -4.18
CA GLU A 247 14.78 -19.26 -4.88
C GLU A 247 13.61 -19.42 -5.87
N SER A 248 12.40 -18.97 -5.48
CA SER A 248 11.17 -19.17 -6.26
C SER A 248 10.99 -18.16 -7.41
N ASN A 249 11.64 -16.98 -7.34
CA ASN A 249 11.70 -16.01 -8.45
C ASN A 249 13.12 -15.41 -8.58
N PRO A 250 14.09 -16.16 -9.08
CA PRO A 250 15.49 -15.72 -9.14
C PRO A 250 15.73 -14.55 -10.10
N SER A 251 14.77 -14.20 -10.94
CA SER A 251 14.85 -13.05 -11.84
C SER A 251 14.54 -11.71 -11.15
N ALA A 252 13.95 -11.75 -9.96
CA ALA A 252 13.55 -10.57 -9.19
C ALA A 252 14.58 -10.29 -8.08
N PRO A 253 15.37 -9.19 -8.16
CA PRO A 253 16.29 -8.83 -7.09
C PRO A 253 15.56 -8.56 -5.77
N LEU A 254 16.15 -9.07 -4.66
CA LEU A 254 15.70 -8.81 -3.30
C LEU A 254 16.60 -7.74 -2.65
N HIS A 255 15.98 -6.77 -1.99
CA HIS A 255 16.67 -5.67 -1.30
C HIS A 255 16.33 -5.71 0.19
N ARG A 256 17.30 -6.09 1.00
CA ARG A 256 17.18 -6.08 2.46
C ARG A 256 17.44 -4.67 2.98
N ILE A 257 16.52 -4.10 3.75
CA ILE A 257 16.58 -2.74 4.29
C ILE A 257 17.08 -2.81 5.75
N PRO A 258 18.31 -2.37 6.03
CA PRO A 258 18.86 -2.41 7.38
C PRO A 258 18.07 -1.52 8.34
N GLY A 259 17.87 -1.98 9.60
CA GLY A 259 17.20 -1.22 10.65
C GLY A 259 15.70 -1.04 10.46
N ALA A 260 15.10 -1.72 9.50
CA ALA A 260 13.67 -1.66 9.25
C ALA A 260 12.97 -2.94 9.69
N GLY A 261 11.82 -2.79 10.35
CA GLY A 261 10.82 -3.83 10.54
C GLY A 261 9.88 -3.91 9.34
N HIS A 262 8.60 -4.24 9.58
CA HIS A 262 7.56 -4.33 8.54
C HIS A 262 7.27 -2.99 7.86
N MET A 263 7.31 -1.91 8.61
CA MET A 263 6.98 -0.58 8.12
C MET A 263 8.21 0.12 7.51
N ILE A 264 8.80 -0.50 6.49
CA ILE A 264 10.14 -0.17 5.98
C ILE A 264 10.34 1.32 5.66
N PHE A 265 9.31 2.00 5.14
CA PHE A 265 9.38 3.41 4.79
C PHE A 265 9.30 4.35 6.01
N TRP A 266 8.73 3.90 7.12
CA TRP A 266 8.62 4.65 8.38
C TRP A 266 9.79 4.33 9.31
N ASP A 267 10.24 3.08 9.33
CA ASP A 267 11.30 2.60 10.24
C ASP A 267 12.69 3.05 9.76
N ALA A 268 12.95 2.99 8.44
CA ALA A 268 14.22 3.37 7.83
C ALA A 268 14.00 4.11 6.50
N PRO A 269 13.40 5.32 6.52
CA PRO A 269 12.96 6.03 5.31
C PRO A 269 14.08 6.26 4.29
N GLU A 270 15.25 6.70 4.72
CA GLU A 270 16.38 6.97 3.82
C GLU A 270 16.83 5.70 3.07
N ALA A 271 17.03 4.61 3.79
CA ALA A 271 17.48 3.34 3.19
C ALA A 271 16.40 2.73 2.29
N ALA A 272 15.14 2.75 2.72
CA ALA A 272 14.01 2.22 1.96
C ALA A 272 13.78 3.02 0.66
N LEU A 273 13.81 4.36 0.73
CA LEU A 273 13.67 5.23 -0.44
C LEU A 273 14.85 5.12 -1.40
N ALA A 274 16.08 4.96 -0.90
CA ALA A 274 17.25 4.74 -1.75
C ALA A 274 17.14 3.42 -2.53
N ALA A 275 16.74 2.33 -1.87
CA ALA A 275 16.50 1.03 -2.51
C ALA A 275 15.36 1.12 -3.54
N LEU A 276 14.26 1.79 -3.19
CA LEU A 276 13.13 1.99 -4.07
C LEU A 276 13.52 2.80 -5.33
N ARG A 277 14.24 3.92 -5.16
CA ARG A 277 14.74 4.73 -6.28
C ARG A 277 15.64 3.92 -7.20
N THR A 278 16.53 3.08 -6.64
CA THR A 278 17.40 2.18 -7.41
C THR A 278 16.58 1.20 -8.24
N ALA A 279 15.58 0.55 -7.65
CA ALA A 279 14.69 -0.37 -8.35
C ALA A 279 13.91 0.33 -9.48
N LEU A 280 13.30 1.48 -9.20
CA LEU A 280 12.55 2.28 -10.18
C LEU A 280 13.45 2.74 -11.34
N THR A 281 14.65 3.28 -11.05
CA THR A 281 15.60 3.73 -12.08
C THR A 281 16.02 2.58 -12.99
N THR A 282 16.29 1.41 -12.42
CA THR A 282 16.63 0.20 -13.20
C THR A 282 15.50 -0.20 -14.14
N MET A 283 14.25 -0.14 -13.68
CA MET A 283 13.09 -0.45 -14.55
C MET A 283 12.83 0.64 -15.61
N LEU A 284 13.06 1.91 -15.26
CA LEU A 284 12.88 3.03 -16.16
C LEU A 284 13.93 3.10 -17.28
N SER A 285 15.13 2.56 -17.05
CA SER A 285 16.19 2.50 -18.07
C SER A 285 15.95 1.45 -19.16
N ARG A 286 15.02 0.51 -18.95
CA ARG A 286 14.67 -0.50 -19.97
C ARG A 286 13.74 0.09 -21.03
N PRO A 287 13.88 -0.31 -22.31
CA PRO A 287 12.93 0.08 -23.36
C PRO A 287 11.50 -0.30 -22.98
N ARG A 288 10.52 0.49 -23.42
CA ARG A 288 9.09 0.12 -23.26
C ARG A 288 8.82 -1.14 -24.07
N SER A 289 8.12 -2.10 -23.48
CA SER A 289 7.69 -3.31 -24.21
C SER A 289 6.68 -2.90 -25.29
N GLY A 290 6.99 -3.18 -26.55
CA GLY A 290 6.08 -2.92 -27.68
C GLY A 290 6.25 -1.58 -28.40
N ALA A 291 7.46 -0.95 -28.34
CA ALA A 291 7.84 0.13 -29.25
C ALA A 291 8.43 -0.44 -30.54
#